data_656d1e217d87806791fcf8eeadd7f4a6
#
_entry.id   656d1e217d87806791fcf8eeadd7f4a6
#
_cell.length_a   1.000
_cell.length_b   1.000
_cell.length_c   1.000
_cell.angle_alpha   90.00
_cell.angle_beta   90.00
_cell.angle_gamma   90.00
#
_symmetry.space_group_name_H-M   'P 1'
#
loop_
_entity.id
_entity.type
_entity.pdbx_description
1 polymer ?
#
loop_
_entity_poly.entity_id
_entity_poly.type
_entity_poly.pdbx_seq_one_letter_code
_entity_poly.pdbx_strand_id
1 'polypeptide(L)'
;MAYVIKKHLANRANYGRKRDTLKIKYLIIHYTSNDGDSDEANGSYFARGVVKASAHYFIDDDSVTCSVPDDYVAYSVGGKCQSNHHPMYQVITNTNSISIEMCDTKKDGKVEITNQTLENVYAFSRLLMKKYNISIDRVYRHFDVNGKLCPN
;
A
#
# COMPACT_ATOMS: atom_id res chain seq x y z
N MET A 1 -10.31 -12.20 -12.54
CA MET A 1 -10.50 -12.94 -11.29
C MET A 1 -11.38 -12.16 -10.34
N ALA A 2 -12.26 -12.82 -9.62
CA ALA A 2 -13.09 -12.14 -8.62
C ALA A 2 -12.40 -12.27 -7.26
N TYR A 3 -11.63 -11.28 -6.88
CA TYR A 3 -11.16 -11.14 -5.50
C TYR A 3 -12.23 -10.44 -4.66
N VAL A 4 -12.30 -10.83 -3.41
CA VAL A 4 -13.22 -10.23 -2.44
C VAL A 4 -12.54 -9.00 -1.83
N ILE A 5 -13.23 -7.85 -1.85
CA ILE A 5 -12.76 -6.66 -1.12
C ILE A 5 -13.41 -6.67 0.26
N LYS A 6 -12.58 -6.79 1.29
CA LYS A 6 -12.97 -6.76 2.69
C LYS A 6 -12.66 -5.38 3.28
N LYS A 7 -13.33 -5.04 4.35
CA LYS A 7 -13.06 -3.80 5.09
C LYS A 7 -12.66 -4.16 6.52
N HIS A 8 -11.42 -3.86 6.88
CA HIS A 8 -10.89 -4.06 8.23
C HIS A 8 -10.04 -2.84 8.59
N LEU A 9 -10.71 -1.82 9.12
CA LEU A 9 -10.09 -0.51 9.32
C LEU A 9 -9.02 -0.54 10.40
N ALA A 10 -7.89 0.08 10.10
CA ALA A 10 -6.82 0.34 11.05
C ALA A 10 -7.29 1.18 12.25
N ASN A 11 -6.59 1.03 13.38
CA ASN A 11 -6.78 1.92 14.52
C ASN A 11 -6.66 3.38 14.06
N ARG A 12 -7.57 4.22 14.53
CA ARG A 12 -7.66 5.63 14.09
C ARG A 12 -6.35 6.41 14.29
N ALA A 13 -5.52 6.02 15.24
CA ALA A 13 -4.22 6.64 15.48
C ALA A 13 -3.15 6.26 14.44
N ASN A 14 -3.41 5.29 13.58
CA ASN A 14 -2.47 4.80 12.56
C ASN A 14 -2.59 5.52 11.22
N TYR A 15 -3.57 6.40 11.04
CA TYR A 15 -3.71 7.16 9.81
C TYR A 15 -4.17 8.60 10.08
N GLY A 16 -3.99 9.45 9.08
CA GLY A 16 -4.13 10.90 9.21
C GLY A 16 -5.55 11.41 9.02
N ARG A 17 -5.62 12.68 8.69
CA ARG A 17 -6.86 13.41 8.49
C ARG A 17 -7.61 12.96 7.23
N LYS A 18 -8.87 13.32 7.15
CA LYS A 18 -9.66 13.25 5.91
C LYS A 18 -9.04 14.13 4.83
N ARG A 19 -9.11 13.68 3.59
CA ARG A 19 -8.61 14.40 2.42
C ARG A 19 -9.66 14.43 1.30
N ASP A 20 -9.53 15.39 0.43
CA ASP A 20 -10.22 15.39 -0.85
C ASP A 20 -9.57 14.32 -1.76
N THR A 21 -10.36 13.40 -2.28
CA THR A 21 -9.89 12.33 -3.17
C THR A 21 -9.38 12.84 -4.51
N LEU A 22 -9.75 14.04 -4.93
CA LEU A 22 -9.18 14.73 -6.10
C LEU A 22 -7.67 15.02 -5.95
N LYS A 23 -7.15 14.99 -4.72
CA LYS A 23 -5.72 15.13 -4.43
C LYS A 23 -4.92 13.85 -4.66
N ILE A 24 -5.56 12.71 -4.83
CA ILE A 24 -4.88 11.45 -5.14
C ILE A 24 -4.34 11.52 -6.56
N LYS A 25 -3.02 11.53 -6.69
CA LYS A 25 -2.30 11.67 -7.97
C LYS A 25 -1.36 10.51 -8.26
N TYR A 26 -0.99 9.76 -7.22
CA TYR A 26 0.03 8.70 -7.30
C TYR A 26 -0.48 7.41 -6.66
N LEU A 27 -0.08 6.29 -7.24
CA LEU A 27 -0.24 4.96 -6.68
C LEU A 27 1.13 4.43 -6.27
N ILE A 28 1.24 3.98 -5.02
CA ILE A 28 2.50 3.48 -4.47
C ILE A 28 2.37 2.01 -4.13
N ILE A 29 3.31 1.24 -4.67
CA ILE A 29 3.39 -0.21 -4.43
C ILE A 29 4.44 -0.47 -3.35
N HIS A 30 4.04 -1.24 -2.37
CA HIS A 30 4.85 -1.72 -1.25
C HIS A 30 4.75 -3.24 -1.15
N TYR A 31 5.54 -3.81 -0.28
CA TYR A 31 5.39 -5.19 0.18
C TYR A 31 5.52 -5.22 1.70
N THR A 32 4.86 -6.17 2.35
CA THR A 32 4.86 -6.28 3.82
C THR A 32 6.21 -6.73 4.38
N SER A 33 7.04 -7.35 3.54
CA SER A 33 8.34 -7.93 3.92
C SER A 33 8.24 -9.02 5.01
N ASN A 34 7.11 -9.67 5.09
CA ASN A 34 6.88 -10.78 6.01
C ASN A 34 6.86 -12.10 5.23
N ASP A 35 7.53 -13.12 5.75
CA ASP A 35 7.48 -14.48 5.24
C ASP A 35 6.19 -15.15 5.75
N GLY A 36 5.23 -15.36 4.88
CA GLY A 36 3.95 -15.97 5.17
C GLY A 36 2.99 -15.08 5.96
N ASP A 37 2.39 -14.12 5.30
CA ASP A 37 1.32 -13.30 5.86
C ASP A 37 0.11 -13.22 4.91
N SER A 38 -0.96 -12.58 5.37
CA SER A 38 -2.15 -12.35 4.56
C SER A 38 -2.65 -10.92 4.71
N ASP A 39 -3.51 -10.52 3.78
CA ASP A 39 -4.17 -9.22 3.81
C ASP A 39 -5.00 -9.03 5.09
N GLU A 40 -5.69 -10.09 5.55
CA GLU A 40 -6.49 -10.06 6.78
C GLU A 40 -5.64 -9.99 8.05
N ALA A 41 -4.51 -10.71 8.09
CA ALA A 41 -3.58 -10.67 9.21
C ALA A 41 -2.99 -9.26 9.37
N ASN A 42 -2.62 -8.62 8.26
CA ASN A 42 -2.17 -7.23 8.27
C ASN A 42 -3.29 -6.25 8.67
N GLY A 43 -4.50 -6.41 8.13
CA GLY A 43 -5.66 -5.64 8.57
C GLY A 43 -5.87 -5.72 10.09
N SER A 44 -5.80 -6.93 10.64
CA SER A 44 -5.93 -7.18 12.09
C SER A 44 -4.80 -6.55 12.90
N TYR A 45 -3.56 -6.62 12.41
CA TYR A 45 -2.40 -6.02 13.07
C TYR A 45 -2.57 -4.50 13.22
N PHE A 46 -2.89 -3.81 12.13
CA PHE A 46 -3.06 -2.35 12.14
C PHE A 46 -4.33 -1.91 12.87
N ALA A 47 -5.35 -2.78 13.01
CA ALA A 47 -6.56 -2.47 13.76
C ALA A 47 -6.36 -2.53 15.28
N ARG A 48 -5.54 -3.45 15.77
CA ARG A 48 -5.37 -3.71 17.22
C ARG A 48 -4.42 -2.75 17.91
N GLY A 49 -3.34 -2.34 17.26
CA GLY A 49 -2.25 -1.59 17.88
C GLY A 49 -2.10 -0.16 17.35
N VAL A 50 -1.40 0.67 18.10
CA VAL A 50 -0.97 1.99 17.64
C VAL A 50 0.49 1.89 17.19
N VAL A 51 0.69 1.88 15.87
CA VAL A 51 2.02 1.70 15.24
C VAL A 51 2.47 2.92 14.44
N LYS A 52 1.59 3.92 14.28
CA LYS A 52 1.87 5.17 13.52
C LYS A 52 2.29 4.92 12.07
N ALA A 53 1.80 3.84 11.50
CA ALA A 53 1.98 3.48 10.09
C ALA A 53 0.69 2.85 9.59
N SER A 54 0.45 2.89 8.29
CA SER A 54 -0.70 2.25 7.64
C SER A 54 -0.56 2.24 6.13
N ALA A 55 -1.35 1.38 5.48
CA ALA A 55 -1.58 1.40 4.05
C ALA A 55 -3.09 1.46 3.77
N HIS A 56 -3.47 1.85 2.55
CA HIS A 56 -4.88 1.84 2.18
C HIS A 56 -5.37 0.41 1.96
N TYR A 57 -4.56 -0.40 1.29
CA TYR A 57 -4.92 -1.77 0.92
C TYR A 57 -3.78 -2.75 1.17
N PHE A 58 -4.15 -3.92 1.65
CA PHE A 58 -3.32 -5.13 1.67
C PHE A 58 -3.91 -6.10 0.66
N ILE A 59 -3.07 -6.79 -0.11
CA ILE A 59 -3.50 -7.70 -1.18
C ILE A 59 -2.69 -8.98 -1.10
N ASP A 60 -3.41 -10.10 -1.16
CA ASP A 60 -2.83 -11.44 -1.22
C ASP A 60 -3.41 -12.27 -2.38
N ASP A 61 -3.25 -13.59 -2.33
CA ASP A 61 -3.71 -14.53 -3.36
C ASP A 61 -5.23 -14.54 -3.52
N ASP A 62 -5.97 -14.29 -2.46
CA ASP A 62 -7.42 -14.52 -2.39
C ASP A 62 -8.24 -13.25 -2.35
N SER A 63 -7.71 -12.20 -1.74
CA SER A 63 -8.52 -11.04 -1.38
C SER A 63 -7.75 -9.72 -1.27
N VAL A 64 -8.53 -8.68 -1.04
CA VAL A 64 -8.05 -7.31 -0.81
C VAL A 64 -8.68 -6.81 0.48
N THR A 65 -7.88 -6.42 1.45
CA THR A 65 -8.34 -5.77 2.67
C THR A 65 -8.12 -4.26 2.59
N CYS A 66 -9.23 -3.49 2.67
CA CYS A 66 -9.18 -2.05 2.86
C CYS A 66 -8.93 -1.74 4.34
N SER A 67 -7.77 -1.19 4.65
CA SER A 67 -7.36 -0.84 6.01
C SER A 67 -7.48 0.65 6.31
N VAL A 68 -7.29 1.52 5.32
CA VAL A 68 -7.57 2.96 5.42
C VAL A 68 -8.46 3.37 4.26
N PRO A 69 -9.59 4.07 4.51
CA PRO A 69 -10.43 4.57 3.42
C PRO A 69 -9.69 5.57 2.54
N ASP A 70 -10.02 5.59 1.25
CA ASP A 70 -9.34 6.44 0.25
C ASP A 70 -9.41 7.93 0.59
N ASP A 71 -10.47 8.38 1.22
CA ASP A 71 -10.68 9.76 1.64
C ASP A 71 -9.96 10.12 2.95
N TYR A 72 -9.05 9.25 3.42
CA TYR A 72 -8.14 9.49 4.53
C TYR A 72 -6.68 9.34 4.11
N VAL A 73 -5.78 9.94 4.86
CA VAL A 73 -4.33 9.90 4.62
C VAL A 73 -3.74 8.67 5.32
N ALA A 74 -3.26 7.68 4.58
CA ALA A 74 -2.46 6.59 5.15
C ALA A 74 -1.02 7.07 5.41
N TYR A 75 -0.36 6.51 6.43
CA TYR A 75 1.04 6.80 6.76
C TYR A 75 1.95 5.74 6.12
N SER A 76 2.20 5.85 4.82
CA SER A 76 2.88 4.81 4.03
C SER A 76 4.19 5.24 3.38
N VAL A 77 4.33 6.49 2.94
CA VAL A 77 5.52 6.98 2.22
C VAL A 77 6.25 8.10 2.95
N GLY A 78 5.96 8.31 4.22
CA GLY A 78 6.66 9.28 5.06
C GLY A 78 8.09 8.86 5.37
N GLY A 79 8.80 9.74 6.10
CA GLY A 79 10.15 9.49 6.55
C GLY A 79 11.20 10.25 5.75
N LYS A 80 12.47 10.02 6.13
CA LYS A 80 13.62 10.67 5.51
C LYS A 80 14.02 9.95 4.23
N CYS A 81 14.60 10.67 3.28
CA CYS A 81 15.32 10.08 2.17
C CYS A 81 16.50 9.27 2.70
N GLN A 82 16.57 7.99 2.32
CA GLN A 82 17.51 7.04 2.95
C GLN A 82 18.92 7.13 2.36
N SER A 83 19.03 7.41 1.08
CA SER A 83 20.31 7.56 0.41
C SER A 83 20.13 8.34 -0.88
N ASN A 84 21.11 9.07 -1.31
CA ASN A 84 21.12 9.78 -2.58
C ASN A 84 19.87 10.66 -2.84
N HIS A 85 19.87 11.34 -3.95
CA HIS A 85 18.73 12.13 -4.38
C HIS A 85 17.70 11.23 -5.06
N HIS A 86 16.46 11.25 -4.54
CA HIS A 86 15.31 10.64 -5.16
C HIS A 86 14.39 11.75 -5.69
N PRO A 87 14.18 11.86 -7.02
CA PRO A 87 13.43 12.98 -7.61
C PRO A 87 12.01 13.12 -7.08
N MET A 88 11.39 12.02 -6.65
CA MET A 88 10.01 12.03 -6.14
C MET A 88 9.92 12.28 -4.63
N TYR A 89 11.06 12.42 -3.93
CA TYR A 89 11.07 12.76 -2.50
C TYR A 89 10.44 14.12 -2.26
N GLN A 90 9.48 14.19 -1.33
CA GLN A 90 8.64 15.35 -1.03
C GLN A 90 7.69 15.79 -2.17
N VAL A 91 7.80 15.24 -3.37
CA VAL A 91 6.82 15.39 -4.45
C VAL A 91 5.65 14.43 -4.21
N ILE A 92 5.96 13.16 -3.98
CA ILE A 92 4.98 12.16 -3.53
C ILE A 92 4.93 12.17 -2.00
N THR A 93 3.75 12.32 -1.46
CA THR A 93 3.49 12.39 -0.02
C THR A 93 2.32 11.50 0.36
N ASN A 94 2.14 11.23 1.65
CA ASN A 94 0.96 10.53 2.14
C ASN A 94 -0.36 11.20 1.72
N THR A 95 -0.36 12.51 1.54
CA THR A 95 -1.58 13.28 1.22
C THR A 95 -2.03 13.09 -0.23
N ASN A 96 -1.11 12.92 -1.18
CA ASN A 96 -1.40 12.86 -2.60
C ASN A 96 -1.23 11.46 -3.22
N SER A 97 -1.03 10.44 -2.41
CA SER A 97 -0.86 9.06 -2.86
C SER A 97 -1.85 8.10 -2.22
N ILE A 98 -2.07 6.99 -2.90
CA ILE A 98 -2.78 5.82 -2.41
C ILE A 98 -1.80 4.64 -2.42
N SER A 99 -1.85 3.77 -1.42
CA SER A 99 -0.86 2.72 -1.21
C SER A 99 -1.46 1.33 -1.22
N ILE A 100 -0.75 0.40 -1.83
CA ILE A 100 -1.00 -1.03 -1.85
C ILE A 100 0.21 -1.72 -1.24
N GLU A 101 -0.04 -2.64 -0.31
CA GLU A 101 0.92 -3.58 0.27
C GLU A 101 0.68 -4.98 -0.30
N MET A 102 1.70 -5.57 -0.90
CA MET A 102 1.68 -6.96 -1.33
C MET A 102 2.03 -7.87 -0.18
N CYS A 103 1.23 -8.89 0.05
CA CYS A 103 1.46 -9.91 1.08
C CYS A 103 2.13 -11.14 0.46
N ASP A 104 3.04 -11.75 1.20
CA ASP A 104 3.63 -13.04 0.86
C ASP A 104 2.87 -14.15 1.59
N THR A 105 2.07 -14.90 0.86
CA THR A 105 1.21 -15.95 1.41
C THR A 105 1.93 -17.25 1.74
N LYS A 106 3.15 -17.42 1.21
CA LYS A 106 3.97 -18.58 1.50
C LYS A 106 4.86 -18.36 2.71
N LYS A 107 4.90 -19.32 3.60
CA LYS A 107 5.87 -19.37 4.70
C LYS A 107 6.92 -20.44 4.42
N ASP A 108 8.01 -20.04 3.79
CA ASP A 108 9.07 -20.96 3.36
C ASP A 108 10.51 -20.49 3.66
N GLY A 109 10.66 -19.46 4.47
CA GLY A 109 11.95 -18.87 4.83
C GLY A 109 12.44 -17.81 3.83
N LYS A 110 11.59 -17.41 2.89
CA LYS A 110 11.87 -16.36 1.91
C LYS A 110 10.71 -15.39 1.87
N VAL A 111 10.99 -14.15 1.52
CA VAL A 111 9.94 -13.16 1.22
C VAL A 111 9.80 -13.10 -0.30
N GLU A 112 8.75 -13.74 -0.82
CA GLU A 112 8.52 -13.86 -2.25
C GLU A 112 7.04 -13.73 -2.57
N ILE A 113 6.71 -12.74 -3.37
CA ILE A 113 5.32 -12.50 -3.77
C ILE A 113 4.91 -13.50 -4.85
N THR A 114 3.81 -14.22 -4.61
CA THR A 114 3.30 -15.20 -5.56
C THR A 114 2.79 -14.54 -6.85
N ASN A 115 2.77 -15.29 -7.93
CA ASN A 115 2.18 -14.81 -9.19
C ASN A 115 0.70 -14.43 -9.02
N GLN A 116 -0.03 -15.15 -8.17
CA GLN A 116 -1.44 -14.86 -7.94
C GLN A 116 -1.63 -13.51 -7.23
N THR A 117 -0.84 -13.23 -6.18
CA THR A 117 -0.83 -11.92 -5.54
C THR A 117 -0.48 -10.82 -6.54
N LEU A 118 0.54 -11.02 -7.38
CA LEU A 118 0.91 -10.04 -8.41
C LEU A 118 -0.24 -9.77 -9.39
N GLU A 119 -0.93 -10.81 -9.87
CA GLU A 119 -2.11 -10.65 -10.75
C GLU A 119 -3.23 -9.86 -10.06
N ASN A 120 -3.50 -10.13 -8.78
CA ASN A 120 -4.48 -9.39 -8.00
C ASN A 120 -4.08 -7.92 -7.82
N VAL A 121 -2.81 -7.67 -7.54
CA VAL A 121 -2.25 -6.30 -7.43
C VAL A 121 -2.38 -5.56 -8.76
N TYR A 122 -2.04 -6.16 -9.89
CA TYR A 122 -2.23 -5.55 -11.21
C TYR A 122 -3.70 -5.21 -11.48
N ALA A 123 -4.60 -6.16 -11.24
CA ALA A 123 -6.03 -5.94 -11.47
C ALA A 123 -6.57 -4.81 -10.59
N PHE A 124 -6.23 -4.81 -9.29
CA PHE A 124 -6.68 -3.79 -8.35
C PHE A 124 -6.05 -2.42 -8.61
N SER A 125 -4.76 -2.38 -8.96
CA SER A 125 -4.07 -1.15 -9.36
C SER A 125 -4.77 -0.48 -10.54
N ARG A 126 -5.17 -1.25 -11.57
CA ARG A 126 -5.92 -0.72 -12.73
C ARG A 126 -7.26 -0.13 -12.33
N LEU A 127 -7.97 -0.71 -11.35
CA LEU A 127 -9.20 -0.14 -10.82
C LEU A 127 -8.96 1.21 -10.14
N LEU A 128 -7.93 1.32 -9.30
CA LEU A 128 -7.57 2.57 -8.63
C LEU A 128 -7.09 3.62 -9.63
N MET A 129 -6.28 3.24 -10.61
CA MET A 129 -5.81 4.12 -11.68
C MET A 129 -7.00 4.71 -12.46
N LYS A 130 -7.97 3.88 -12.82
CA LYS A 130 -9.20 4.34 -13.49
C LYS A 130 -10.03 5.25 -12.58
N LYS A 131 -10.22 4.85 -11.32
CA LYS A 131 -11.02 5.60 -10.33
C LYS A 131 -10.49 7.01 -10.08
N TYR A 132 -9.16 7.17 -10.00
CA TYR A 132 -8.50 8.42 -9.64
C TYR A 132 -7.79 9.10 -10.82
N ASN A 133 -7.99 8.60 -12.03
CA ASN A 133 -7.32 9.12 -13.24
C ASN A 133 -5.79 9.18 -13.08
N ILE A 134 -5.20 8.10 -12.56
CA ILE A 134 -3.76 7.94 -12.40
C ILE A 134 -3.20 7.26 -13.65
N SER A 135 -2.30 7.92 -14.37
CA SER A 135 -1.58 7.33 -15.50
C SER A 135 -0.45 6.41 -15.03
N ILE A 136 0.03 5.53 -15.89
CA ILE A 136 1.06 4.54 -15.54
C ILE A 136 2.38 5.18 -15.08
N ASP A 137 2.74 6.33 -15.61
CA ASP A 137 3.92 7.10 -15.21
C ASP A 137 3.81 7.73 -13.81
N ARG A 138 2.66 7.56 -13.13
CA ARG A 138 2.42 7.97 -11.75
C ARG A 138 2.26 6.81 -10.78
N VAL A 139 2.66 5.63 -11.20
CA VAL A 139 2.75 4.44 -10.35
C VAL A 139 4.22 4.24 -9.96
N TYR A 140 4.51 4.23 -8.67
CA TYR A 140 5.86 4.20 -8.13
C TYR A 140 6.00 3.13 -7.04
N ARG A 141 7.23 2.70 -6.80
CA ARG A 141 7.60 1.94 -5.60
C ARG A 141 7.90 2.91 -4.46
N HIS A 142 7.79 2.46 -3.23
CA HIS A 142 8.28 3.25 -2.09
C HIS A 142 9.76 3.60 -2.25
N PHE A 143 10.56 2.67 -2.79
CA PHE A 143 11.97 2.90 -3.12
C PHE A 143 12.18 4.14 -4.00
N ASP A 144 11.34 4.34 -5.00
CA ASP A 144 11.47 5.48 -5.93
C ASP A 144 11.18 6.82 -5.23
N VAL A 145 10.44 6.79 -4.12
CA VAL A 145 10.09 7.99 -3.36
C VAL A 145 11.22 8.42 -2.41
N ASN A 146 11.77 7.49 -1.61
CA ASN A 146 12.74 7.87 -0.56
C ASN A 146 13.93 6.92 -0.40
N GLY A 147 14.09 5.93 -1.27
CA GLY A 147 15.22 4.98 -1.23
C GLY A 147 15.05 3.81 -0.26
N LYS A 148 13.93 3.69 0.44
CA LYS A 148 13.63 2.50 1.24
C LYS A 148 13.50 1.28 0.33
N LEU A 149 14.16 0.16 0.65
CA LEU A 149 14.02 -1.10 -0.10
C LEU A 149 12.60 -1.67 0.10
N CYS A 150 11.67 -1.19 -0.71
CA CYS A 150 10.25 -1.56 -0.64
C CYS A 150 9.57 -1.23 -1.98
N PRO A 151 9.02 -2.24 -2.70
CA PRO A 151 9.36 -3.65 -2.57
C PRO A 151 10.82 -3.93 -2.97
N ASN A 152 11.36 -4.99 -2.40
CA ASN A 152 12.72 -5.45 -2.71
C ASN A 152 12.66 -6.58 -3.75
#